data_8db252f6671c9d60f0a2dc4ed02b072d
#
_entry.id   8db252f6671c9d60f0a2dc4ed02b072d
#
_cell.length_a   1.000
_cell.length_b   1.000
_cell.length_c   1.000
_cell.angle_alpha   90.00
_cell.angle_beta   90.00
_cell.angle_gamma   90.00
#
_symmetry.space_group_name_H-M   'P 1'
#
loop_
_entity.id
_entity.type
_entity.pdbx_description
1 polymer ?
#
loop_
_entity_poly.entity_id
_entity_poly.type
_entity_poly.pdbx_seq_one_letter_code
_entity_poly.pdbx_strand_id
1 'polypeptide(L)'
;MKIESVGFLRKASRSAMATVVILVLIYALGMYVNLFVEIPEDATAWQFAMKSIILLLHLSLGTLLIVHATSLVASSVKAKNSSWMIFSGIGLAGILLSVATGSSFITHQTELSSLLMALGFGVSIIAYTFGIYRSSTK
;
A
#
# COMPACT_ATOMS: atom_id res chain seq x y z
N MET A 1 -14.25 28.15 8.73
CA MET A 1 -12.88 27.70 8.35
C MET A 1 -12.21 26.74 9.34
N LYS A 2 -12.25 26.96 10.67
CA LYS A 2 -11.59 26.07 11.66
C LYS A 2 -12.27 24.69 11.84
N ILE A 3 -13.60 24.62 11.76
CA ILE A 3 -14.38 23.37 11.97
C ILE A 3 -14.21 22.39 10.81
N GLU A 4 -14.18 22.86 9.56
CA GLU A 4 -14.00 22.01 8.38
C GLU A 4 -12.61 21.37 8.33
N SER A 5 -11.57 22.08 8.79
CA SER A 5 -10.20 21.54 8.86
C SER A 5 -10.08 20.40 9.88
N VAL A 6 -10.75 20.49 11.02
CA VAL A 6 -10.77 19.43 12.04
C VAL A 6 -11.50 18.19 11.53
N GLY A 7 -12.63 18.37 10.84
CA GLY A 7 -13.38 17.28 10.23
C GLY A 7 -12.55 16.52 9.18
N PHE A 8 -11.82 17.24 8.32
CA PHE A 8 -10.91 16.64 7.35
C PHE A 8 -9.78 15.86 8.03
N LEU A 9 -9.08 16.44 9.02
CA LEU A 9 -7.96 15.80 9.71
C LEU A 9 -8.39 14.46 10.34
N ARG A 10 -9.54 14.43 11.01
CA ARG A 10 -10.10 13.22 11.61
C ARG A 10 -10.41 12.15 10.56
N LYS A 11 -11.00 12.54 9.42
CA LYS A 11 -11.31 11.63 8.32
C LYS A 11 -10.03 11.10 7.67
N ALA A 12 -9.05 11.96 7.40
CA ALA A 12 -7.77 11.58 6.80
C ALA A 12 -6.99 10.63 7.70
N SER A 13 -6.93 10.88 9.02
CA SER A 13 -6.28 9.97 9.97
C SER A 13 -6.95 8.60 10.04
N ARG A 14 -8.28 8.54 10.03
CA ARG A 14 -9.02 7.26 9.99
C ARG A 14 -8.76 6.50 8.68
N SER A 15 -8.76 7.21 7.56
CA SER A 15 -8.45 6.63 6.25
C SER A 15 -7.02 6.09 6.21
N ALA A 16 -6.04 6.86 6.69
CA ALA A 16 -4.65 6.44 6.77
C ALA A 16 -4.45 5.24 7.71
N MET A 17 -5.16 5.18 8.84
CA MET A 17 -5.14 4.02 9.74
C MET A 17 -5.66 2.77 9.02
N ALA A 18 -6.77 2.87 8.29
CA ALA A 18 -7.27 1.76 7.48
C ALA A 18 -6.24 1.33 6.42
N THR A 19 -5.57 2.29 5.76
CA THR A 19 -4.48 2.01 4.83
C THR A 19 -3.34 1.22 5.49
N VAL A 20 -2.90 1.62 6.68
CA VAL A 20 -1.85 0.92 7.43
C VAL A 20 -2.28 -0.51 7.78
N VAL A 21 -3.51 -0.71 8.24
CA VAL A 21 -4.03 -2.05 8.54
C VAL A 21 -4.05 -2.93 7.28
N ILE A 22 -4.54 -2.42 6.16
CA ILE A 22 -4.55 -3.15 4.89
C ILE A 22 -3.11 -3.47 4.44
N LEU A 23 -2.17 -2.53 4.56
CA LEU A 23 -0.76 -2.75 4.27
C LEU A 23 -0.20 -3.92 5.09
N VAL A 24 -0.43 -3.95 6.39
CA VAL A 24 0.04 -5.04 7.26
C VAL A 24 -0.55 -6.39 6.83
N LEU A 25 -1.84 -6.43 6.50
CA LEU A 25 -2.49 -7.65 6.01
C LEU A 25 -1.90 -8.14 4.68
N ILE A 26 -1.68 -7.22 3.72
CA ILE A 26 -1.05 -7.54 2.43
C ILE A 26 0.38 -8.03 2.64
N TYR A 27 1.13 -7.41 3.55
CA TYR A 27 2.48 -7.86 3.89
C TYR A 27 2.50 -9.28 4.44
N ALA A 28 1.61 -9.58 5.37
CA ALA A 28 1.49 -10.93 5.94
C ALA A 28 1.16 -11.98 4.85
N LEU A 29 0.21 -11.65 3.95
CA LEU A 29 -0.11 -12.51 2.81
C LEU A 29 1.08 -12.67 1.85
N GLY A 30 1.79 -11.58 1.56
CA GLY A 30 2.98 -11.61 0.71
C GLY A 30 4.11 -12.45 1.30
N MET A 31 4.35 -12.34 2.60
CA MET A 31 5.31 -13.19 3.31
C MET A 31 4.91 -14.66 3.28
N TYR A 32 3.61 -14.95 3.47
CA TYR A 32 3.12 -16.32 3.36
C TYR A 32 3.37 -16.90 1.96
N VAL A 33 3.05 -16.12 0.92
CA VAL A 33 3.33 -16.53 -0.48
C VAL A 33 4.81 -16.79 -0.70
N ASN A 34 5.67 -15.88 -0.25
CA ASN A 34 7.12 -15.98 -0.45
C ASN A 34 7.75 -17.19 0.27
N LEU A 35 7.18 -17.62 1.39
CA LEU A 35 7.74 -18.70 2.20
C LEU A 35 7.15 -20.09 1.88
N PHE A 36 5.90 -20.16 1.44
CA PHE A 36 5.14 -21.42 1.38
C PHE A 36 4.54 -21.72 0.02
N VAL A 37 4.64 -20.81 -0.95
CA VAL A 37 4.06 -21.00 -2.28
C VAL A 37 5.17 -21.16 -3.31
N GLU A 38 5.40 -22.39 -3.77
CA GLU A 38 6.31 -22.68 -4.87
C GLU A 38 5.58 -22.47 -6.19
N ILE A 39 6.18 -21.71 -7.11
CA ILE A 39 5.65 -21.51 -8.47
C ILE A 39 6.22 -22.62 -9.34
N PRO A 40 5.39 -23.51 -9.94
CA PRO A 40 5.87 -24.59 -10.79
C PRO A 40 6.62 -24.05 -12.01
N GLU A 41 7.72 -24.69 -12.40
CA GLU A 41 8.57 -24.28 -13.53
C GLU A 41 7.85 -24.35 -14.89
N ASP A 42 6.87 -25.24 -15.02
CA ASP A 42 6.07 -25.49 -16.23
C ASP A 42 4.87 -24.54 -16.38
N ALA A 43 4.52 -23.77 -15.34
CA ALA A 43 3.42 -22.82 -15.38
C ALA A 43 3.93 -21.40 -15.59
N THR A 44 3.24 -20.61 -16.44
CA THR A 44 3.49 -19.17 -16.41
C THR A 44 3.06 -18.61 -15.04
N ALA A 45 3.93 -17.80 -14.43
CA ALA A 45 3.71 -17.27 -13.09
C ALA A 45 2.34 -16.56 -12.93
N TRP A 46 1.86 -15.89 -14.00
CA TRP A 46 0.54 -15.25 -14.00
C TRP A 46 -0.63 -16.26 -14.06
N GLN A 47 -0.51 -17.34 -14.78
CA GLN A 47 -1.53 -18.40 -14.79
C GLN A 47 -1.63 -19.07 -13.43
N PHE A 48 -0.49 -19.28 -12.77
CA PHE A 48 -0.45 -19.79 -11.40
C PHE A 48 -1.07 -18.79 -10.41
N ALA A 49 -0.72 -17.51 -10.49
CA ALA A 49 -1.28 -16.47 -9.66
C ALA A 49 -2.81 -16.41 -9.73
N MET A 50 -3.38 -16.56 -10.94
CA MET A 50 -4.83 -16.55 -11.15
C MET A 50 -5.54 -17.80 -10.62
N LYS A 51 -4.83 -18.90 -10.38
CA LYS A 51 -5.38 -20.13 -9.78
C LYS A 51 -5.20 -20.20 -8.26
N SER A 52 -4.26 -19.46 -7.71
CA SER A 52 -3.99 -19.42 -6.25
C SER A 52 -4.91 -18.42 -5.56
N ILE A 53 -5.80 -18.89 -4.70
CA ILE A 53 -6.73 -18.04 -3.95
C ILE A 53 -5.99 -17.01 -3.08
N ILE A 54 -4.82 -17.37 -2.54
CA ILE A 54 -4.01 -16.50 -1.69
C ILE A 54 -3.41 -15.36 -2.51
N LEU A 55 -2.87 -15.68 -3.70
CA LEU A 55 -2.35 -14.68 -4.62
C LEU A 55 -3.46 -13.77 -5.15
N LEU A 56 -4.64 -14.31 -5.47
CA LEU A 56 -5.80 -13.52 -5.86
C LEU A 56 -6.24 -12.56 -4.75
N LEU A 57 -6.27 -13.01 -3.50
CA LEU A 57 -6.57 -12.14 -2.36
C LEU A 57 -5.52 -11.04 -2.21
N HIS A 58 -4.23 -11.38 -2.31
CA HIS A 58 -3.14 -10.42 -2.25
C HIS A 58 -3.26 -9.35 -3.35
N LEU A 59 -3.49 -9.75 -4.60
CA LEU A 59 -3.65 -8.84 -5.74
C LEU A 59 -4.91 -7.97 -5.59
N SER A 60 -6.02 -8.56 -5.16
CA SER A 60 -7.29 -7.83 -4.95
C SER A 60 -7.16 -6.77 -3.87
N LEU A 61 -6.55 -7.11 -2.73
CA LEU A 61 -6.28 -6.17 -1.65
C LEU A 61 -5.29 -5.08 -2.09
N GLY A 62 -4.27 -5.43 -2.89
CA GLY A 62 -3.33 -4.48 -3.47
C GLY A 62 -4.03 -3.46 -4.38
N THR A 63 -4.94 -3.92 -5.23
CA THR A 63 -5.74 -3.05 -6.09
C THR A 63 -6.64 -2.12 -5.27
N LEU A 64 -7.33 -2.66 -4.27
CA LEU A 64 -8.15 -1.88 -3.35
C LEU A 64 -7.32 -0.82 -2.62
N LEU A 65 -6.11 -1.18 -2.20
CA LEU A 65 -5.18 -0.28 -1.52
C LEU A 65 -4.78 0.91 -2.41
N ILE A 66 -4.48 0.68 -3.70
CA ILE A 66 -4.16 1.76 -4.66
C ILE A 66 -5.33 2.73 -4.78
N VAL A 67 -6.55 2.22 -4.96
CA VAL A 67 -7.77 3.04 -5.07
C VAL A 67 -7.97 3.88 -3.80
N HIS A 68 -7.82 3.25 -2.65
CA HIS A 68 -7.98 3.92 -1.35
C HIS A 68 -6.90 4.99 -1.11
N ALA A 69 -5.63 4.68 -1.39
CA ALA A 69 -4.51 5.61 -1.26
C ALA A 69 -4.64 6.81 -2.22
N THR A 70 -5.05 6.56 -3.47
CA THR A 70 -5.31 7.62 -4.46
C THR A 70 -6.46 8.54 -4.01
N SER A 71 -7.52 7.97 -3.43
CA SER A 71 -8.64 8.74 -2.86
C SER A 71 -8.19 9.63 -1.71
N LEU A 72 -7.26 9.16 -0.86
CA LEU A 72 -6.69 9.95 0.23
C LEU A 72 -5.85 11.13 -0.29
N VAL A 73 -5.02 10.91 -1.32
CA VAL A 73 -4.27 11.99 -1.99
C VAL A 73 -5.24 13.02 -2.56
N ALA A 74 -6.24 12.59 -3.34
CA ALA A 74 -7.22 13.48 -3.94
C ALA A 74 -7.99 14.30 -2.89
N SER A 75 -8.36 13.68 -1.77
CA SER A 75 -9.02 14.36 -0.66
C SER A 75 -8.11 15.40 0.01
N SER A 76 -6.80 15.11 0.12
CA SER A 76 -5.80 16.00 0.70
C SER A 76 -5.57 17.23 -0.18
N VAL A 77 -5.57 17.04 -1.51
CA VAL A 77 -5.47 18.12 -2.49
C VAL A 77 -6.71 19.03 -2.42
N LYS A 78 -7.92 18.44 -2.42
CA LYS A 78 -9.18 19.19 -2.30
C LYS A 78 -9.24 20.02 -1.01
N ALA A 79 -8.76 19.47 0.10
CA ALA A 79 -8.70 20.16 1.39
C ALA A 79 -7.54 21.17 1.49
N LYS A 80 -6.69 21.30 0.47
CA LYS A 80 -5.50 22.15 0.44
C LYS A 80 -4.59 21.96 1.68
N ASN A 81 -4.52 20.72 2.19
CA ASN A 81 -3.72 20.40 3.36
C ASN A 81 -2.34 19.89 2.94
N SER A 82 -1.34 20.77 2.91
CA SER A 82 0.02 20.48 2.43
C SER A 82 0.67 19.30 3.17
N SER A 83 0.47 19.17 4.48
CA SER A 83 1.05 18.05 5.25
C SER A 83 0.49 16.71 4.78
N TRP A 84 -0.84 16.61 4.63
CA TRP A 84 -1.47 15.38 4.15
C TRP A 84 -1.19 15.11 2.68
N MET A 85 -1.03 16.15 1.85
CA MET A 85 -0.61 15.98 0.44
C MET A 85 0.77 15.29 0.38
N ILE A 86 1.73 15.73 1.20
CA ILE A 86 3.08 15.15 1.24
C ILE A 86 3.02 13.70 1.74
N PHE A 87 2.45 13.45 2.91
CA PHE A 87 2.45 12.11 3.51
C PHE A 87 1.65 11.10 2.67
N SER A 88 0.47 11.47 2.19
CA SER A 88 -0.31 10.58 1.33
C SER A 88 0.34 10.37 -0.04
N GLY A 89 1.01 11.38 -0.59
CA GLY A 89 1.76 11.27 -1.84
C GLY A 89 2.96 10.32 -1.72
N ILE A 90 3.77 10.45 -0.66
CA ILE A 90 4.89 9.54 -0.38
C ILE A 90 4.37 8.12 -0.15
N GLY A 91 3.29 7.97 0.64
CA GLY A 91 2.67 6.68 0.89
C GLY A 91 2.16 6.01 -0.39
N LEU A 92 1.49 6.76 -1.27
CA LEU A 92 1.05 6.25 -2.57
C LEU A 92 2.24 5.85 -3.47
N ALA A 93 3.29 6.67 -3.51
CA ALA A 93 4.50 6.35 -4.29
C ALA A 93 5.14 5.04 -3.81
N GLY A 94 5.22 4.82 -2.50
CA GLY A 94 5.71 3.55 -1.93
C GLY A 94 4.83 2.35 -2.30
N ILE A 95 3.49 2.51 -2.27
CA ILE A 95 2.55 1.47 -2.71
C ILE A 95 2.76 1.13 -4.19
N LEU A 96 2.87 2.15 -5.06
CA LEU A 96 3.10 1.94 -6.49
C LEU A 96 4.43 1.26 -6.77
N LEU A 97 5.49 1.63 -6.04
CA LEU A 97 6.79 0.95 -6.10
C LEU A 97 6.64 -0.53 -5.72
N SER A 98 5.95 -0.83 -4.61
CA SER A 98 5.73 -2.22 -4.17
C SER A 98 4.94 -3.03 -5.20
N VAL A 99 3.94 -2.45 -5.84
CA VAL A 99 3.14 -3.12 -6.87
C VAL A 99 3.97 -3.39 -8.14
N ALA A 100 4.73 -2.40 -8.60
CA ALA A 100 5.57 -2.54 -9.78
C ALA A 100 6.65 -3.62 -9.58
N THR A 101 7.32 -3.59 -8.42
CA THR A 101 8.36 -4.57 -8.09
C THR A 101 7.79 -5.95 -7.75
N GLY A 102 6.61 -6.01 -7.11
CA GLY A 102 5.88 -7.26 -6.89
C GLY A 102 5.46 -7.93 -8.20
N SER A 103 5.00 -7.17 -9.19
CA SER A 103 4.72 -7.65 -10.54
C SER A 103 5.98 -8.19 -11.24
N SER A 104 7.11 -7.49 -11.09
CA SER A 104 8.41 -7.95 -11.59
C SER A 104 8.87 -9.22 -10.87
N PHE A 105 8.64 -9.35 -9.57
CA PHE A 105 8.97 -10.53 -8.79
C PHE A 105 8.23 -11.78 -9.29
N ILE A 106 6.93 -11.66 -9.57
CA ILE A 106 6.14 -12.79 -10.13
C ILE A 106 6.74 -13.30 -11.44
N THR A 107 7.31 -12.40 -12.26
CA THR A 107 7.83 -12.77 -13.60
C THR A 107 9.27 -13.27 -13.55
N HIS A 108 10.12 -12.66 -12.72
CA HIS A 108 11.58 -12.88 -12.74
C HIS A 108 12.13 -13.49 -11.46
N GLN A 109 11.38 -13.53 -10.37
CA GLN A 109 11.73 -14.09 -9.06
C GLN A 109 13.09 -13.59 -8.51
N THR A 110 13.42 -12.31 -8.75
CA THR A 110 14.70 -11.74 -8.33
C THR A 110 14.64 -11.24 -6.88
N GLU A 111 15.71 -11.46 -6.13
CA GLU A 111 15.86 -10.96 -4.75
C GLU A 111 15.73 -9.43 -4.68
N LEU A 112 16.24 -8.71 -5.69
CA LEU A 112 16.14 -7.26 -5.78
C LEU A 112 14.68 -6.79 -5.86
N SER A 113 13.84 -7.48 -6.63
CA SER A 113 12.42 -7.16 -6.73
C SER A 113 11.71 -7.34 -5.38
N SER A 114 12.03 -8.40 -4.65
CA SER A 114 11.52 -8.64 -3.30
C SER A 114 11.96 -7.55 -2.32
N LEU A 115 13.23 -7.16 -2.35
CA LEU A 115 13.76 -6.07 -1.51
C LEU A 115 13.07 -4.73 -1.80
N LEU A 116 12.96 -4.34 -3.06
CA LEU A 116 12.32 -3.08 -3.47
C LEU A 116 10.83 -3.06 -3.09
N MET A 117 10.14 -4.19 -3.21
CA MET A 117 8.76 -4.33 -2.76
C MET A 117 8.65 -4.10 -1.24
N ALA A 118 9.55 -4.68 -0.46
CA ALA A 118 9.58 -4.49 1.01
C ALA A 118 9.92 -3.06 1.40
N LEU A 119 10.85 -2.40 0.70
CA LEU A 119 11.19 -0.99 0.91
C LEU A 119 10.01 -0.06 0.61
N GLY A 120 9.33 -0.25 -0.52
CA GLY A 120 8.13 0.52 -0.88
C GLY A 120 7.03 0.40 0.17
N PHE A 121 6.82 -0.83 0.67
CA PHE A 121 5.90 -1.10 1.76
C PHE A 121 6.30 -0.35 3.05
N GLY A 122 7.57 -0.44 3.46
CA GLY A 122 8.08 0.25 4.66
C GLY A 122 7.92 1.77 4.57
N VAL A 123 8.28 2.36 3.43
CA VAL A 123 8.09 3.81 3.16
C VAL A 123 6.62 4.20 3.30
N SER A 124 5.69 3.39 2.78
CA SER A 124 4.25 3.67 2.86
C SER A 124 3.75 3.66 4.31
N ILE A 125 4.12 2.66 5.10
CA ILE A 125 3.75 2.60 6.53
C ILE A 125 4.27 3.81 7.29
N ILE A 126 5.55 4.13 7.11
CA ILE A 126 6.18 5.29 7.77
C ILE A 126 5.43 6.57 7.40
N ALA A 127 5.19 6.82 6.12
CA ALA A 127 4.53 8.02 5.65
C ALA A 127 3.12 8.19 6.25
N TYR A 128 2.28 7.15 6.21
CA TYR A 128 0.93 7.22 6.78
C TYR A 128 0.94 7.36 8.30
N THR A 129 1.84 6.67 8.99
CA THR A 129 1.98 6.77 10.46
C THR A 129 2.39 8.17 10.87
N PHE A 130 3.36 8.79 10.18
CA PHE A 130 3.72 10.19 10.42
C PHE A 130 2.57 11.16 10.15
N GLY A 131 1.78 10.93 9.10
CA GLY A 131 0.59 11.71 8.81
C GLY A 131 -0.42 11.66 9.94
N ILE A 132 -0.68 10.47 10.49
CA ILE A 132 -1.58 10.25 11.64
C ILE A 132 -1.03 10.97 12.87
N TYR A 133 0.23 10.75 13.22
CA TYR A 133 0.87 11.37 14.38
C TYR A 133 0.79 12.90 14.34
N ARG A 134 1.14 13.49 13.19
CA ARG A 134 1.10 14.97 13.03
C ARG A 134 -0.32 15.54 13.09
N SER A 135 -1.33 14.74 12.81
CA SER A 135 -2.74 15.16 12.94
C SER A 135 -3.24 15.12 14.38
N SER A 136 -2.65 14.24 15.22
CA SER A 136 -3.03 14.08 16.62
C SER A 136 -2.45 15.19 17.53
N THR A 137 -1.41 15.88 17.06
CA THR A 137 -0.70 16.93 17.80
C THR A 137 -1.21 18.35 17.50
N LYS A 138 -2.27 18.47 16.70
CA LYS A 138 -2.93 19.76 16.34
C LYS A 138 -4.35 19.81 16.86
#